data_bd417496139987a3a4db775fc4b76434
#
_entry.id   bd417496139987a3a4db775fc4b76434
#
_cell.length_a   1.000
_cell.length_b   1.000
_cell.length_c   1.000
_cell.angle_alpha   90.00
_cell.angle_beta   90.00
_cell.angle_gamma   90.00
#
_symmetry.space_group_name_H-M   'P 1'
#
loop_
_entity.id
_entity.type
_entity.pdbx_description
1 polymer ?
#
loop_
_entity_poly.entity_id
_entity_poly.type
_entity_poly.pdbx_seq_one_letter_code
_entity_poly.pdbx_strand_id
1 'polypeptide(L)'
;MALQKTIKVRQVFQSYPIFYQPYIPPVMDALWQHPELDFGIQIFVEGEGPYVNKMPSYYYRRIFEKLLQKFNKKPYPLNYLEWKAIKQDVDVVHIQDSYLFKKIYGLLHLDAKKRPKVVITLRGNDTYVKPWIQKKWQDFYKIYGNKVDAFIVMSIHQKNYLHTNWGISLDRIHVIPISYGNKHAHQPKTLNSETIKIVSAFRMCWEKNIDGNLRTIAHLKSLGAKIKYDLYGDGPDAGQVSYLINKYDLQYEVCYHGRIENKELKKRLIDYDFFLQLSHSDALPTSVLEAQSYGLPAIVANSGGLPESIVPYKSGYVVEAYDTKQAAKAILDLWNDSKKYENFSQQAIAHSQTNFTISNEVNRLLMLYRSLSE
;
A
#
# COMPACT_ATOMS: atom_id res chain seq x y z
N MET A 1 0.33 38.22 -14.03
CA MET A 1 0.11 36.83 -13.58
C MET A 1 -0.15 36.87 -12.07
N ALA A 2 -1.33 36.54 -11.62
CA ALA A 2 -1.59 36.40 -10.19
C ALA A 2 -0.68 35.28 -9.65
N LEU A 3 0.09 35.55 -8.61
CA LEU A 3 0.87 34.54 -7.91
C LEU A 3 -0.09 33.46 -7.41
N GLN A 4 -0.05 32.29 -8.02
CA GLN A 4 -0.86 31.16 -7.58
C GLN A 4 -0.45 30.84 -6.15
N LYS A 5 -1.39 30.92 -5.21
CA LYS A 5 -1.12 30.66 -3.77
C LYS A 5 -0.60 29.23 -3.64
N THR A 6 0.61 29.07 -3.08
CA THR A 6 1.17 27.75 -2.78
C THR A 6 0.38 27.10 -1.64
N ILE A 7 0.07 25.80 -1.78
CA ILE A 7 -0.63 25.02 -0.77
C ILE A 7 0.38 24.50 0.25
N LYS A 8 0.22 24.83 1.52
CA LYS A 8 1.11 24.36 2.60
C LYS A 8 0.69 22.98 3.09
N VAL A 9 1.44 21.96 2.70
CA VAL A 9 1.19 20.55 3.06
C VAL A 9 2.23 20.03 4.03
N ARG A 10 1.80 19.42 5.12
CA ARG A 10 2.67 18.74 6.09
C ARG A 10 2.29 17.26 6.18
N GLN A 11 3.16 16.42 5.63
CA GLN A 11 3.08 14.97 5.79
C GLN A 11 3.51 14.56 7.19
N VAL A 12 2.86 13.58 7.79
CA VAL A 12 3.14 13.16 9.16
C VAL A 12 3.43 11.66 9.19
N PHE A 13 4.63 11.31 9.63
CA PHE A 13 5.10 9.94 9.82
C PHE A 13 5.58 9.71 11.25
N GLN A 14 5.59 8.46 11.69
CA GLN A 14 6.31 8.07 12.91
C GLN A 14 7.82 8.16 12.67
N SER A 15 8.29 7.51 11.62
CA SER A 15 9.66 7.52 11.09
C SER A 15 9.63 7.59 9.57
N TYR A 16 10.67 8.17 8.93
CA TYR A 16 10.77 8.30 7.48
C TYR A 16 12.23 8.39 7.02
N PRO A 17 12.64 7.70 5.93
CA PRO A 17 11.88 6.69 5.20
C PRO A 17 11.70 5.39 5.99
N ILE A 18 10.76 4.54 5.58
CA ILE A 18 10.51 3.24 6.20
C ILE A 18 10.94 2.13 5.25
N PHE A 19 11.78 1.21 5.72
CA PHE A 19 12.33 0.11 4.93
C PHE A 19 11.26 -0.70 4.17
N TYR A 20 10.12 -0.98 4.82
CA TYR A 20 9.05 -1.80 4.22
C TYR A 20 8.13 -1.06 3.25
N GLN A 21 8.39 0.23 3.01
CA GLN A 21 7.57 1.09 2.15
C GLN A 21 8.43 1.87 1.15
N PRO A 22 9.25 1.19 0.33
CA PRO A 22 10.20 1.81 -0.59
C PRO A 22 9.52 2.62 -1.71
N TYR A 23 8.22 2.47 -1.90
CA TYR A 23 7.41 3.21 -2.86
C TYR A 23 7.03 4.63 -2.39
N ILE A 24 7.13 4.93 -1.09
CA ILE A 24 6.77 6.25 -0.55
C ILE A 24 7.80 7.35 -0.89
N PRO A 25 9.12 7.17 -0.67
CA PRO A 25 10.09 8.23 -0.90
C PRO A 25 10.03 8.86 -2.31
N PRO A 26 9.91 8.11 -3.41
CA PRO A 26 9.83 8.73 -4.73
C PRO A 26 8.62 9.65 -4.94
N VAL A 27 7.49 9.36 -4.28
CA VAL A 27 6.30 10.21 -4.30
C VAL A 27 6.50 11.46 -3.45
N MET A 28 7.13 11.33 -2.27
CA MET A 28 7.45 12.48 -1.42
C MET A 28 8.45 13.42 -2.08
N ASP A 29 9.46 12.90 -2.77
CA ASP A 29 10.43 13.68 -3.55
C ASP A 29 9.73 14.48 -4.68
N ALA A 30 8.81 13.82 -5.39
CA ALA A 30 8.07 14.46 -6.47
C ALA A 30 7.11 15.56 -5.95
N LEU A 31 6.47 15.36 -4.79
CA LEU A 31 5.65 16.38 -4.13
C LEU A 31 6.49 17.55 -3.63
N TRP A 32 7.67 17.30 -3.07
CA TRP A 32 8.57 18.35 -2.59
C TRP A 32 9.07 19.26 -3.73
N GLN A 33 9.32 18.67 -4.90
CA GLN A 33 9.77 19.42 -6.08
C GLN A 33 8.63 20.15 -6.79
N HIS A 34 7.37 19.93 -6.38
CA HIS A 34 6.23 20.50 -7.09
C HIS A 34 6.03 21.98 -6.76
N PRO A 35 5.99 22.88 -7.77
CA PRO A 35 6.00 24.34 -7.56
C PRO A 35 4.76 24.89 -6.84
N GLU A 36 3.66 24.17 -6.83
CA GLU A 36 2.42 24.58 -6.15
C GLU A 36 2.41 24.27 -4.65
N LEU A 37 3.41 23.54 -4.13
CA LEU A 37 3.43 23.09 -2.76
C LEU A 37 4.54 23.77 -1.92
N ASP A 38 4.16 24.26 -0.76
CA ASP A 38 5.05 24.41 0.39
C ASP A 38 5.00 23.09 1.18
N PHE A 39 5.92 22.18 0.84
CA PHE A 39 5.90 20.80 1.29
C PHE A 39 6.88 20.53 2.43
N GLY A 40 6.50 19.70 3.40
CA GLY A 40 7.40 19.22 4.44
C GLY A 40 6.89 17.97 5.14
N ILE A 41 7.83 17.16 5.65
CA ILE A 41 7.53 15.96 6.45
C ILE A 41 7.82 16.24 7.92
N GLN A 42 6.89 15.87 8.80
CA GLN A 42 7.03 15.90 10.25
C GLN A 42 7.17 14.47 10.78
N ILE A 43 8.25 14.20 11.53
CA ILE A 43 8.51 12.87 12.10
C ILE A 43 8.64 12.94 13.62
N PHE A 44 8.31 11.81 14.29
CA PHE A 44 8.36 11.72 15.76
C PHE A 44 9.58 11.00 16.30
N VAL A 45 10.16 10.06 15.54
CA VAL A 45 11.25 9.19 16.02
C VAL A 45 12.49 9.39 15.17
N GLU A 46 12.63 8.74 14.05
CA GLU A 46 13.83 8.73 13.21
C GLU A 46 13.50 9.08 11.77
N GLY A 47 14.41 9.78 11.12
CA GLY A 47 14.32 10.07 9.71
C GLY A 47 15.28 11.13 9.26
N GLU A 48 15.45 11.17 7.93
CA GLU A 48 16.38 12.08 7.25
C GLU A 48 15.82 12.51 5.89
N GLY A 49 16.34 13.61 5.39
CA GLY A 49 15.99 14.17 4.10
C GLY A 49 15.88 15.69 4.15
N PRO A 50 15.99 16.39 3.01
CA PRO A 50 16.05 17.86 2.96
C PRO A 50 14.74 18.54 3.38
N TYR A 51 13.61 17.83 3.29
CA TYR A 51 12.27 18.31 3.66
C TYR A 51 11.73 17.67 4.95
N VAL A 52 12.58 16.92 5.68
CA VAL A 52 12.20 16.21 6.91
C VAL A 52 12.50 17.06 8.15
N ASN A 53 11.48 17.25 8.96
CA ASN A 53 11.54 18.00 10.20
C ASN A 53 11.21 17.11 11.39
N LYS A 54 12.17 16.87 12.26
CA LYS A 54 11.97 16.11 13.49
C LYS A 54 11.22 16.95 14.52
N MET A 55 10.19 16.36 15.11
CA MET A 55 9.48 16.95 16.24
C MET A 55 10.37 16.99 17.48
N PRO A 56 10.23 17.98 18.37
CA PRO A 56 10.94 17.99 19.64
C PRO A 56 10.75 16.69 20.42
N SER A 57 11.66 16.42 21.36
CA SER A 57 11.58 15.21 22.18
C SER A 57 10.22 15.04 22.86
N TYR A 58 9.85 13.81 23.21
CA TYR A 58 8.60 13.51 23.88
C TYR A 58 8.43 14.32 25.17
N TYR A 59 9.50 14.45 25.97
CA TYR A 59 9.49 15.19 27.22
C TYR A 59 9.18 16.67 27.00
N TYR A 60 9.87 17.32 26.05
CA TYR A 60 9.64 18.72 25.69
C TYR A 60 8.19 18.95 25.23
N ARG A 61 7.68 18.09 24.35
CA ARG A 61 6.28 18.18 23.88
C ARG A 61 5.28 18.07 25.05
N ARG A 62 5.50 17.17 26.00
CA ARG A 62 4.64 17.01 27.17
C ARG A 62 4.61 18.24 28.06
N ILE A 63 5.76 18.86 28.30
CA ILE A 63 5.82 20.14 29.06
C ILE A 63 5.04 21.22 28.32
N PHE A 64 5.31 21.38 27.03
CA PHE A 64 4.63 22.35 26.19
C PHE A 64 3.10 22.16 26.17
N GLU A 65 2.64 20.94 26.01
CA GLU A 65 1.22 20.58 26.03
C GLU A 65 0.57 20.91 27.37
N LYS A 66 1.24 20.65 28.49
CA LYS A 66 0.76 21.04 29.84
C LYS A 66 0.66 22.55 29.99
N LEU A 67 1.60 23.31 29.47
CA LEU A 67 1.55 24.77 29.49
C LEU A 67 0.39 25.29 28.64
N LEU A 68 0.21 24.76 27.43
CA LEU A 68 -0.94 25.11 26.58
C LEU A 68 -2.27 24.84 27.27
N GLN A 69 -2.40 23.70 27.98
CA GLN A 69 -3.61 23.34 28.71
C GLN A 69 -3.93 24.34 29.85
N LYS A 70 -2.90 24.82 30.54
CA LYS A 70 -3.05 25.79 31.62
C LYS A 70 -3.60 27.12 31.14
N PHE A 71 -3.23 27.54 29.91
CA PHE A 71 -3.67 28.82 29.32
C PHE A 71 -4.94 28.68 28.45
N ASN A 72 -5.23 27.50 27.93
CA ASN A 72 -6.41 27.22 27.10
C ASN A 72 -7.29 26.17 27.78
N LYS A 73 -8.33 26.60 28.48
CA LYS A 73 -9.33 25.71 29.13
C LYS A 73 -10.29 25.04 28.11
N LYS A 74 -9.80 24.62 26.94
CA LYS A 74 -10.61 23.89 25.97
C LYS A 74 -10.73 22.42 26.38
N PRO A 75 -11.87 21.75 26.13
CA PRO A 75 -12.08 20.34 26.49
C PRO A 75 -11.10 19.39 25.78
N TYR A 76 -10.54 19.80 24.65
CA TYR A 76 -9.49 19.07 23.92
C TYR A 76 -8.32 20.01 23.60
N PRO A 77 -7.27 19.97 24.42
CA PRO A 77 -6.10 20.79 24.19
C PRO A 77 -5.34 20.31 22.95
N LEU A 78 -4.82 21.28 22.20
CA LEU A 78 -3.94 20.98 21.06
C LEU A 78 -2.63 20.38 21.55
N ASN A 79 -2.14 19.33 20.87
CA ASN A 79 -0.79 18.87 21.04
C ASN A 79 0.20 19.75 20.24
N TYR A 80 1.49 19.48 20.37
CA TYR A 80 2.54 20.27 19.72
C TYR A 80 2.43 20.30 18.18
N LEU A 81 2.11 19.15 17.55
CA LEU A 81 1.93 19.05 16.09
C LEU A 81 0.79 19.95 15.62
N GLU A 82 -0.35 19.84 16.29
CA GLU A 82 -1.58 20.58 15.97
C GLU A 82 -1.41 22.09 16.15
N TRP A 83 -0.81 22.51 17.28
CA TRP A 83 -0.48 23.90 17.53
C TRP A 83 0.48 24.44 16.47
N LYS A 84 1.56 23.69 16.13
CA LYS A 84 2.54 24.11 15.13
C LYS A 84 1.89 24.26 13.76
N ALA A 85 1.02 23.33 13.36
CA ALA A 85 0.32 23.39 12.08
C ALA A 85 -0.57 24.66 11.98
N ILE A 86 -1.30 24.98 13.02
CA ILE A 86 -2.14 26.20 13.07
C ILE A 86 -1.24 27.46 13.05
N LYS A 87 -0.17 27.50 13.86
CA LYS A 87 0.70 28.67 13.93
C LYS A 87 1.43 28.95 12.61
N GLN A 88 1.72 27.91 11.82
CA GLN A 88 2.38 28.02 10.52
C GLN A 88 1.38 28.23 9.37
N ASP A 89 0.10 28.35 9.68
CA ASP A 89 -0.97 28.49 8.69
C ASP A 89 -0.89 27.41 7.61
N VAL A 90 -0.81 26.14 8.08
CA VAL A 90 -0.75 24.95 7.22
C VAL A 90 -2.16 24.71 6.65
N ASP A 91 -2.25 24.47 5.33
CA ASP A 91 -3.53 24.18 4.68
C ASP A 91 -3.94 22.72 4.90
N VAL A 92 -3.00 21.78 4.78
CA VAL A 92 -3.25 20.32 4.87
C VAL A 92 -2.26 19.63 5.80
N VAL A 93 -2.79 18.92 6.80
CA VAL A 93 -2.04 17.94 7.61
C VAL A 93 -2.42 16.54 7.13
N HIS A 94 -1.46 15.83 6.52
CA HIS A 94 -1.67 14.53 5.93
C HIS A 94 -0.97 13.43 6.75
N ILE A 95 -1.74 12.60 7.43
CA ILE A 95 -1.26 11.48 8.24
C ILE A 95 -0.98 10.28 7.34
N GLN A 96 0.28 9.91 7.19
CA GLN A 96 0.71 8.77 6.40
C GLN A 96 0.71 7.47 7.20
N ASP A 97 1.07 7.54 8.47
CA ASP A 97 0.96 6.43 9.40
C ASP A 97 -0.39 6.52 10.15
N SER A 98 -1.40 5.84 9.65
CA SER A 98 -2.78 5.93 10.11
C SER A 98 -2.95 5.74 11.63
N TYR A 99 -2.09 4.94 12.30
CA TYR A 99 -2.13 4.76 13.75
C TYR A 99 -1.77 6.02 14.57
N LEU A 100 -1.30 7.09 13.90
CA LEU A 100 -1.08 8.40 14.51
C LEU A 100 -2.36 9.23 14.62
N PHE A 101 -3.53 8.69 14.31
CA PHE A 101 -4.82 9.40 14.36
C PHE A 101 -5.08 10.15 15.67
N LYS A 102 -4.54 9.66 16.80
CA LYS A 102 -4.63 10.36 18.09
C LYS A 102 -3.88 11.71 18.11
N LYS A 103 -2.96 11.93 17.16
CA LYS A 103 -2.18 13.17 17.06
C LYS A 103 -2.93 14.32 16.38
N ILE A 104 -4.18 14.07 15.93
CA ILE A 104 -5.02 15.06 15.25
C ILE A 104 -6.38 15.23 15.92
N TYR A 105 -6.59 14.68 17.11
CA TYR A 105 -7.88 14.80 17.81
C TYR A 105 -8.23 16.24 18.14
N GLY A 106 -7.25 17.05 18.58
CA GLY A 106 -7.46 18.46 18.86
C GLY A 106 -7.95 19.24 17.64
N LEU A 107 -7.35 18.99 16.46
CA LEU A 107 -7.83 19.59 15.20
C LEU A 107 -9.29 19.18 14.90
N LEU A 108 -9.63 17.90 15.07
CA LEU A 108 -10.97 17.38 14.77
C LEU A 108 -12.07 17.90 15.72
N HIS A 109 -11.69 18.59 16.80
CA HIS A 109 -12.61 19.30 17.71
C HIS A 109 -12.75 20.78 17.40
N LEU A 110 -11.92 21.32 16.49
CA LEU A 110 -12.07 22.69 16.00
C LEU A 110 -13.06 22.76 14.84
N ASP A 111 -13.60 23.96 14.63
CA ASP A 111 -14.37 24.26 13.43
C ASP A 111 -13.54 23.96 12.16
N ALA A 112 -14.10 23.18 11.25
CA ALA A 112 -13.43 22.73 10.03
C ALA A 112 -12.95 23.88 9.12
N LYS A 113 -13.58 25.07 9.24
CA LYS A 113 -13.20 26.29 8.51
C LYS A 113 -12.01 27.04 9.14
N LYS A 114 -11.65 26.71 10.38
CA LYS A 114 -10.64 27.43 11.19
C LYS A 114 -9.42 26.57 11.52
N ARG A 115 -9.27 25.43 10.88
CA ARG A 115 -8.16 24.49 11.11
C ARG A 115 -7.60 23.98 9.78
N PRO A 116 -6.35 23.48 9.77
CA PRO A 116 -5.85 22.71 8.65
C PRO A 116 -6.80 21.57 8.28
N LYS A 117 -6.93 21.27 7.00
CA LYS A 117 -7.64 20.06 6.55
C LYS A 117 -6.84 18.83 6.96
N VAL A 118 -7.55 17.83 7.42
CA VAL A 118 -6.95 16.57 7.88
C VAL A 118 -7.19 15.49 6.86
N VAL A 119 -6.09 14.93 6.34
CA VAL A 119 -6.09 13.80 5.41
C VAL A 119 -5.43 12.60 6.09
N ILE A 120 -5.96 11.40 5.91
CA ILE A 120 -5.38 10.16 6.45
C ILE A 120 -5.29 9.12 5.34
N THR A 121 -4.07 8.59 5.10
CA THR A 121 -3.88 7.45 4.20
C THR A 121 -4.06 6.13 4.95
N LEU A 122 -4.87 5.23 4.38
CA LEU A 122 -5.15 3.89 4.88
C LEU A 122 -4.59 2.86 3.90
N ARG A 123 -3.76 1.93 4.42
CA ARG A 123 -3.02 0.95 3.59
C ARG A 123 -3.45 -0.50 3.79
N GLY A 124 -4.62 -0.74 4.37
CA GLY A 124 -5.26 -2.06 4.46
C GLY A 124 -5.46 -2.56 5.87
N ASN A 125 -4.42 -2.85 6.62
CA ASN A 125 -4.53 -3.40 7.98
C ASN A 125 -5.37 -2.52 8.93
N ASP A 126 -5.28 -1.21 8.76
CA ASP A 126 -6.07 -0.18 9.43
C ASP A 126 -7.56 -0.17 9.06
N THR A 127 -7.91 -0.75 7.91
CA THR A 127 -9.28 -0.86 7.42
C THR A 127 -9.87 -2.25 7.69
N TYR A 128 -9.11 -3.30 7.34
CA TYR A 128 -9.64 -4.67 7.32
C TYR A 128 -9.44 -5.45 8.61
N VAL A 129 -8.39 -5.16 9.40
CA VAL A 129 -8.00 -5.98 10.55
C VAL A 129 -8.10 -5.23 11.87
N LYS A 130 -7.36 -4.11 12.02
CA LYS A 130 -7.26 -3.39 13.30
C LYS A 130 -8.60 -2.96 13.90
N PRO A 131 -9.58 -2.48 13.13
CA PRO A 131 -10.86 -2.09 13.70
C PRO A 131 -11.65 -3.25 14.33
N TRP A 132 -11.43 -4.48 13.86
CA TRP A 132 -12.08 -5.66 14.43
C TRP A 132 -11.46 -6.14 15.73
N ILE A 133 -10.17 -5.93 15.91
CA ILE A 133 -9.40 -6.45 17.06
C ILE A 133 -9.02 -5.38 18.09
N GLN A 134 -9.20 -4.10 17.78
CA GLN A 134 -8.79 -2.99 18.65
C GLN A 134 -9.87 -1.92 18.75
N LYS A 135 -10.53 -1.85 19.91
CA LYS A 135 -11.61 -0.89 20.19
C LYS A 135 -11.25 0.57 19.85
N LYS A 136 -9.98 0.99 20.06
CA LYS A 136 -9.52 2.36 19.72
C LYS A 136 -9.73 2.76 18.24
N TRP A 137 -9.70 1.78 17.32
CA TRP A 137 -9.95 2.02 15.90
C TRP A 137 -11.44 2.13 15.60
N GLN A 138 -12.26 1.28 16.24
CA GLN A 138 -13.72 1.40 16.14
C GLN A 138 -14.20 2.76 16.67
N ASP A 139 -13.71 3.14 17.86
CA ASP A 139 -14.03 4.42 18.47
C ASP A 139 -13.60 5.59 17.58
N PHE A 140 -12.40 5.49 16.98
CA PHE A 140 -11.93 6.51 16.05
C PHE A 140 -12.87 6.66 14.85
N TYR A 141 -13.20 5.59 14.14
CA TYR A 141 -14.10 5.67 12.99
C TYR A 141 -15.49 6.16 13.36
N LYS A 142 -16.09 5.66 14.45
CA LYS A 142 -17.42 6.07 14.89
C LYS A 142 -17.50 7.52 15.33
N ILE A 143 -16.50 8.03 16.06
CA ILE A 143 -16.56 9.36 16.69
C ILE A 143 -15.96 10.44 15.78
N TYR A 144 -14.88 10.11 15.08
CA TYR A 144 -14.08 11.09 14.33
C TYR A 144 -14.07 10.85 12.83
N GLY A 145 -14.47 9.68 12.35
CA GLY A 145 -14.37 9.33 10.94
C GLY A 145 -14.96 10.38 10.01
N ASN A 146 -16.19 10.82 10.27
CA ASN A 146 -16.85 11.86 9.47
C ASN A 146 -16.43 13.30 9.85
N LYS A 147 -15.44 13.49 10.73
CA LYS A 147 -14.77 14.77 11.00
C LYS A 147 -13.43 14.92 10.29
N VAL A 148 -12.84 13.81 9.84
CA VAL A 148 -11.67 13.80 8.95
C VAL A 148 -12.10 14.34 7.59
N ASP A 149 -11.33 15.27 7.00
CA ASP A 149 -11.72 15.91 5.75
C ASP A 149 -11.59 14.96 4.55
N ALA A 150 -10.55 14.11 4.53
CA ALA A 150 -10.40 13.08 3.51
C ALA A 150 -9.67 11.85 4.02
N PHE A 151 -10.14 10.66 3.62
CA PHE A 151 -9.40 9.40 3.68
C PHE A 151 -8.90 9.04 2.29
N ILE A 152 -7.62 8.69 2.21
CA ILE A 152 -7.03 8.10 1.00
C ILE A 152 -6.99 6.60 1.20
N VAL A 153 -7.55 5.87 0.25
CA VAL A 153 -7.57 4.40 0.19
C VAL A 153 -6.98 3.91 -1.12
N MET A 154 -6.54 2.65 -1.13
CA MET A 154 -5.75 2.10 -2.23
C MET A 154 -6.60 1.51 -3.36
N SER A 155 -7.87 1.16 -3.08
CA SER A 155 -8.76 0.47 -4.02
C SER A 155 -10.22 0.88 -3.84
N ILE A 156 -11.04 0.62 -4.84
CA ILE A 156 -12.51 0.81 -4.79
C ILE A 156 -13.11 -0.14 -3.76
N HIS A 157 -12.60 -1.38 -3.68
CA HIS A 157 -13.01 -2.33 -2.65
C HIS A 157 -12.79 -1.73 -1.25
N GLN A 158 -11.61 -1.15 -0.99
CA GLN A 158 -11.31 -0.54 0.31
C GLN A 158 -12.22 0.66 0.60
N LYS A 159 -12.54 1.48 -0.41
CA LYS A 159 -13.52 2.59 -0.30
C LYS A 159 -14.87 2.08 0.17
N ASN A 160 -15.41 1.09 -0.53
CA ASN A 160 -16.72 0.52 -0.22
C ASN A 160 -16.73 -0.15 1.16
N TYR A 161 -15.67 -0.88 1.49
CA TYR A 161 -15.52 -1.53 2.80
C TYR A 161 -15.50 -0.52 3.96
N LEU A 162 -14.75 0.58 3.81
CA LEU A 162 -14.69 1.64 4.81
C LEU A 162 -16.05 2.31 5.02
N HIS A 163 -16.76 2.57 3.91
CA HIS A 163 -18.12 3.11 3.95
C HIS A 163 -19.10 2.15 4.64
N THR A 164 -19.17 0.92 4.18
CA THR A 164 -20.17 -0.06 4.63
C THR A 164 -19.96 -0.50 6.07
N ASN A 165 -18.70 -0.77 6.48
CA ASN A 165 -18.43 -1.33 7.81
C ASN A 165 -18.18 -0.26 8.88
N TRP A 166 -17.68 0.91 8.49
CA TRP A 166 -17.27 1.95 9.45
C TRP A 166 -18.09 3.25 9.32
N GLY A 167 -19.04 3.32 8.39
CA GLY A 167 -19.96 4.44 8.25
C GLY A 167 -19.33 5.76 7.78
N ILE A 168 -18.17 5.70 7.13
CA ILE A 168 -17.52 6.89 6.58
C ILE A 168 -18.22 7.30 5.29
N SER A 169 -18.55 8.59 5.15
CA SER A 169 -19.23 9.13 3.98
C SER A 169 -18.37 9.00 2.71
N LEU A 170 -18.99 8.60 1.58
CA LEU A 170 -18.29 8.30 0.32
C LEU A 170 -17.56 9.51 -0.28
N ASP A 171 -18.07 10.74 -0.03
CA ASP A 171 -17.45 11.99 -0.45
C ASP A 171 -16.13 12.29 0.25
N ARG A 172 -15.89 11.66 1.43
CA ARG A 172 -14.65 11.76 2.20
C ARG A 172 -13.64 10.67 1.88
N ILE A 173 -13.98 9.70 1.02
CA ILE A 173 -13.09 8.58 0.70
C ILE A 173 -12.63 8.68 -0.75
N HIS A 174 -11.33 8.93 -0.91
CA HIS A 174 -10.69 9.13 -2.21
C HIS A 174 -9.80 7.92 -2.55
N VAL A 175 -10.03 7.31 -3.71
CA VAL A 175 -9.20 6.22 -4.20
C VAL A 175 -7.97 6.78 -4.90
N ILE A 176 -6.83 6.68 -4.24
CA ILE A 176 -5.52 7.06 -4.77
C ILE A 176 -4.59 5.86 -4.62
N PRO A 177 -4.51 5.00 -5.64
CA PRO A 177 -3.65 3.83 -5.61
C PRO A 177 -2.18 4.20 -5.43
N ILE A 178 -1.44 3.38 -4.68
CA ILE A 178 0.02 3.53 -4.57
C ILE A 178 0.68 3.25 -5.92
N SER A 179 1.78 3.97 -6.19
CA SER A 179 2.66 3.66 -7.31
C SER A 179 3.63 2.52 -6.96
N TYR A 180 4.09 1.78 -7.97
CA TYR A 180 5.11 0.74 -7.77
C TYR A 180 6.56 1.30 -7.82
N GLY A 181 6.72 2.59 -8.11
CA GLY A 181 8.02 3.29 -8.09
C GLY A 181 8.99 2.88 -9.19
N ASN A 182 8.56 2.19 -10.24
CA ASN A 182 9.39 1.84 -11.39
C ASN A 182 9.25 2.88 -12.50
N LYS A 183 10.38 3.31 -13.06
CA LYS A 183 10.43 4.29 -14.16
C LYS A 183 10.77 3.67 -15.52
N HIS A 184 11.11 2.37 -15.55
CA HIS A 184 11.57 1.71 -16.78
C HIS A 184 10.45 0.92 -17.44
N ALA A 185 10.32 1.05 -18.74
CA ALA A 185 9.47 0.19 -19.55
C ALA A 185 10.21 -1.13 -19.81
N HIS A 186 9.53 -2.24 -19.53
CA HIS A 186 10.02 -3.57 -19.90
C HIS A 186 9.34 -4.04 -21.19
N GLN A 187 9.96 -5.01 -21.86
CA GLN A 187 9.38 -5.65 -23.03
C GLN A 187 8.46 -6.80 -22.59
N PRO A 188 7.42 -7.12 -23.38
CA PRO A 188 6.61 -8.30 -23.13
C PRO A 188 7.48 -9.55 -23.08
N LYS A 189 7.13 -10.47 -22.19
CA LYS A 189 7.86 -11.72 -22.00
C LYS A 189 7.32 -12.80 -22.94
N THR A 190 8.22 -13.67 -23.34
CA THR A 190 7.91 -14.90 -24.09
C THR A 190 8.34 -16.13 -23.29
N LEU A 191 7.66 -17.26 -23.49
CA LEU A 191 7.98 -18.51 -22.84
C LEU A 191 9.10 -19.22 -23.62
N ASN A 192 10.28 -19.34 -23.02
CA ASN A 192 11.48 -19.91 -23.66
C ASN A 192 12.10 -21.06 -22.83
N SER A 193 11.35 -21.65 -21.91
CA SER A 193 11.83 -22.69 -21.00
C SER A 193 10.85 -23.86 -20.94
N GLU A 194 11.32 -25.04 -20.55
CA GLU A 194 10.45 -26.18 -20.21
C GLU A 194 9.98 -26.13 -18.74
N THR A 195 10.55 -25.23 -17.94
CA THR A 195 10.27 -25.12 -16.50
C THR A 195 9.53 -23.83 -16.22
N ILE A 196 8.38 -23.92 -15.60
CA ILE A 196 7.57 -22.79 -15.16
C ILE A 196 8.24 -22.14 -13.96
N LYS A 197 8.61 -20.86 -14.08
CA LYS A 197 9.23 -20.09 -13.00
C LYS A 197 8.21 -19.15 -12.37
N ILE A 198 7.86 -19.42 -11.14
CA ILE A 198 6.83 -18.67 -10.40
C ILE A 198 7.51 -17.92 -9.25
N VAL A 199 7.03 -16.75 -8.95
CA VAL A 199 7.51 -15.97 -7.80
C VAL A 199 6.35 -15.40 -6.97
N SER A 200 6.60 -15.32 -5.66
CA SER A 200 5.79 -14.52 -4.72
C SER A 200 6.70 -13.70 -3.83
N ALA A 201 6.26 -12.49 -3.52
CA ALA A 201 7.00 -11.60 -2.61
C ALA A 201 6.02 -10.84 -1.72
N PHE A 202 5.95 -11.23 -0.44
CA PHE A 202 5.06 -10.61 0.54
C PHE A 202 5.52 -10.87 1.98
N ARG A 203 4.94 -10.12 2.92
CA ARG A 203 5.15 -10.36 4.34
C ARG A 203 4.55 -11.72 4.72
N MET A 204 5.31 -12.56 5.40
CA MET A 204 4.84 -13.88 5.89
C MET A 204 3.91 -13.69 7.08
N CYS A 205 2.62 -13.54 6.79
CA CYS A 205 1.54 -13.39 7.77
C CYS A 205 0.26 -14.07 7.23
N TRP A 206 -0.65 -14.40 8.12
CA TRP A 206 -1.85 -15.19 7.81
C TRP A 206 -2.67 -14.61 6.65
N GLU A 207 -2.71 -13.26 6.51
CA GLU A 207 -3.45 -12.60 5.43
C GLU A 207 -2.93 -12.97 4.04
N LYS A 208 -1.67 -13.41 3.95
CA LYS A 208 -1.02 -13.73 2.67
C LYS A 208 -1.26 -15.17 2.19
N ASN A 209 -1.98 -15.98 3.00
CA ASN A 209 -2.39 -17.33 2.61
C ASN A 209 -1.22 -18.19 2.08
N ILE A 210 -0.18 -18.33 2.90
CA ILE A 210 1.03 -19.11 2.55
C ILE A 210 0.64 -20.52 2.12
N ASP A 211 -0.30 -21.14 2.83
CA ASP A 211 -0.81 -22.48 2.51
C ASP A 211 -1.43 -22.56 1.11
N GLY A 212 -2.29 -21.61 0.75
CA GLY A 212 -2.94 -21.59 -0.58
C GLY A 212 -1.93 -21.44 -1.72
N ASN A 213 -0.91 -20.59 -1.54
CA ASN A 213 0.15 -20.46 -2.55
C ASN A 213 0.91 -21.76 -2.73
N LEU A 214 1.36 -22.42 -1.65
CA LEU A 214 2.10 -23.69 -1.72
C LEU A 214 1.24 -24.86 -2.22
N ARG A 215 -0.05 -24.93 -1.86
CA ARG A 215 -0.98 -25.93 -2.42
C ARG A 215 -1.18 -25.76 -3.93
N THR A 216 -1.14 -24.54 -4.45
CA THR A 216 -1.17 -24.30 -5.90
C THR A 216 0.04 -24.95 -6.58
N ILE A 217 1.22 -24.84 -5.99
CA ILE A 217 2.45 -25.50 -6.50
C ILE A 217 2.33 -27.03 -6.41
N ALA A 218 1.77 -27.54 -5.30
CA ALA A 218 1.52 -28.98 -5.16
C ALA A 218 0.56 -29.50 -6.24
N HIS A 219 -0.49 -28.74 -6.61
CA HIS A 219 -1.39 -29.11 -7.69
C HIS A 219 -0.69 -29.07 -9.05
N LEU A 220 0.12 -28.06 -9.35
CA LEU A 220 0.93 -28.03 -10.58
C LEU A 220 1.86 -29.27 -10.68
N LYS A 221 2.55 -29.60 -9.58
CA LYS A 221 3.40 -30.81 -9.49
C LYS A 221 2.58 -32.09 -9.79
N SER A 222 1.39 -32.22 -9.19
CA SER A 222 0.51 -33.38 -9.40
C SER A 222 0.00 -33.50 -10.84
N LEU A 223 -0.02 -32.42 -11.60
CA LEU A 223 -0.38 -32.37 -13.02
C LEU A 223 0.85 -32.61 -13.94
N GLY A 224 2.02 -32.93 -13.37
CA GLY A 224 3.23 -33.26 -14.11
C GLY A 224 4.03 -32.05 -14.63
N ALA A 225 3.70 -30.83 -14.19
CA ALA A 225 4.42 -29.64 -14.61
C ALA A 225 5.84 -29.59 -13.98
N LYS A 226 6.84 -29.20 -14.77
CA LYS A 226 8.18 -28.84 -14.25
C LYS A 226 8.11 -27.42 -13.70
N ILE A 227 8.39 -27.23 -12.41
CA ILE A 227 8.18 -25.95 -11.71
C ILE A 227 9.39 -25.55 -10.89
N LYS A 228 9.64 -24.25 -10.83
CA LYS A 228 10.46 -23.59 -9.80
C LYS A 228 9.64 -22.45 -9.21
N TYR A 229 9.48 -22.47 -7.90
CA TYR A 229 8.77 -21.44 -7.18
C TYR A 229 9.66 -20.81 -6.12
N ASP A 230 9.94 -19.53 -6.30
CA ASP A 230 10.71 -18.72 -5.37
C ASP A 230 9.80 -17.85 -4.50
N LEU A 231 9.96 -17.97 -3.18
CA LEU A 231 9.17 -17.28 -2.19
C LEU A 231 10.05 -16.32 -1.40
N TYR A 232 9.78 -15.02 -1.51
CA TYR A 232 10.51 -13.97 -0.82
C TYR A 232 9.63 -13.31 0.24
N GLY A 233 10.27 -12.90 1.32
CA GLY A 233 9.67 -12.17 2.42
C GLY A 233 9.94 -12.80 3.78
N ASP A 234 9.53 -12.09 4.83
CA ASP A 234 9.67 -12.52 6.21
C ASP A 234 8.48 -12.01 7.02
N GLY A 235 8.23 -12.60 8.17
CA GLY A 235 7.13 -12.20 9.02
C GLY A 235 6.82 -13.20 10.14
N PRO A 236 5.78 -12.94 10.95
CA PRO A 236 5.45 -13.76 12.11
C PRO A 236 5.15 -15.22 11.77
N ASP A 237 4.67 -15.49 10.55
CA ASP A 237 4.28 -16.83 10.11
C ASP A 237 5.32 -17.49 9.18
N ALA A 238 6.56 -16.96 9.12
CA ALA A 238 7.64 -17.49 8.27
C ALA A 238 7.95 -18.97 8.56
N GLY A 239 7.84 -19.41 9.81
CA GLY A 239 8.04 -20.83 10.18
C GLY A 239 7.05 -21.78 9.51
N GLN A 240 5.88 -21.29 9.11
CA GLN A 240 4.88 -22.09 8.38
C GLN A 240 5.37 -22.52 6.99
N VAL A 241 6.24 -21.71 6.34
CA VAL A 241 6.74 -21.98 4.99
C VAL A 241 7.48 -23.30 4.93
N SER A 242 8.49 -23.50 5.79
CA SER A 242 9.30 -24.73 5.81
C SER A 242 8.45 -25.95 6.18
N TYR A 243 7.52 -25.80 7.13
CA TYR A 243 6.58 -26.86 7.48
C TYR A 243 5.72 -27.29 6.28
N LEU A 244 5.16 -26.34 5.53
CA LEU A 244 4.28 -26.62 4.40
C LEU A 244 5.05 -27.17 3.18
N ILE A 245 6.27 -26.70 2.92
CA ILE A 245 7.14 -27.28 1.90
C ILE A 245 7.33 -28.78 2.15
N ASN A 246 7.60 -29.13 3.40
CA ASN A 246 7.79 -30.55 3.79
C ASN A 246 6.46 -31.33 3.72
N LYS A 247 5.37 -30.75 4.24
CA LYS A 247 4.03 -31.36 4.24
C LYS A 247 3.52 -31.71 2.84
N TYR A 248 3.85 -30.87 1.85
CA TYR A 248 3.40 -31.05 0.46
C TYR A 248 4.46 -31.68 -0.46
N ASP A 249 5.59 -32.12 0.12
CA ASP A 249 6.70 -32.76 -0.63
C ASP A 249 7.19 -31.85 -1.78
N LEU A 250 7.51 -30.57 -1.47
CA LEU A 250 7.88 -29.53 -2.43
C LEU A 250 9.35 -29.09 -2.34
N GLN A 251 10.23 -29.88 -1.71
CA GLN A 251 11.63 -29.51 -1.44
C GLN A 251 12.44 -29.25 -2.71
N TYR A 252 12.05 -29.85 -3.83
CA TYR A 252 12.72 -29.69 -5.12
C TYR A 252 12.13 -28.58 -5.99
N GLU A 253 10.86 -28.21 -5.75
CA GLU A 253 10.13 -27.18 -6.52
C GLU A 253 10.19 -25.81 -5.88
N VAL A 254 10.28 -25.70 -4.55
CA VAL A 254 10.14 -24.46 -3.81
C VAL A 254 11.43 -24.06 -3.12
N CYS A 255 11.85 -22.80 -3.33
CA CYS A 255 12.93 -22.18 -2.58
C CYS A 255 12.39 -20.99 -1.77
N TYR A 256 12.53 -21.07 -0.44
CA TYR A 256 12.23 -19.95 0.45
C TYR A 256 13.50 -19.16 0.75
N HIS A 257 13.54 -17.91 0.29
CA HIS A 257 14.72 -17.04 0.37
C HIS A 257 14.72 -16.10 1.59
N GLY A 258 13.60 -16.06 2.34
CA GLY A 258 13.48 -15.07 3.41
C GLY A 258 13.40 -13.64 2.89
N ARG A 259 13.88 -12.69 3.70
CA ARG A 259 13.82 -11.26 3.40
C ARG A 259 14.78 -10.87 2.28
N ILE A 260 14.30 -10.07 1.35
CA ILE A 260 15.09 -9.48 0.26
C ILE A 260 14.88 -7.97 0.21
N GLU A 261 15.88 -7.21 -0.20
CA GLU A 261 15.71 -5.80 -0.51
C GLU A 261 14.89 -5.59 -1.79
N ASN A 262 14.00 -4.59 -1.80
CA ASN A 262 13.13 -4.32 -2.95
C ASN A 262 13.91 -4.13 -4.26
N LYS A 263 15.08 -3.45 -4.21
CA LYS A 263 15.94 -3.26 -5.38
C LYS A 263 16.47 -4.59 -5.94
N GLU A 264 16.81 -5.52 -5.09
CA GLU A 264 17.32 -6.84 -5.50
C GLU A 264 16.17 -7.75 -5.98
N LEU A 265 15.01 -7.69 -5.34
CA LEU A 265 13.81 -8.37 -5.83
C LEU A 265 13.49 -7.92 -7.27
N LYS A 266 13.45 -6.61 -7.52
CA LYS A 266 13.17 -6.06 -8.86
C LYS A 266 14.12 -6.57 -9.93
N LYS A 267 15.41 -6.72 -9.64
CA LYS A 267 16.37 -7.31 -10.59
C LYS A 267 16.03 -8.77 -10.94
N ARG A 268 15.49 -9.52 -9.99
CA ARG A 268 15.15 -10.94 -10.18
C ARG A 268 13.81 -11.16 -10.88
N LEU A 269 12.88 -10.19 -10.84
CA LEU A 269 11.56 -10.33 -11.47
C LEU A 269 11.64 -10.64 -12.98
N ILE A 270 12.72 -10.23 -13.64
CA ILE A 270 12.94 -10.54 -15.06
C ILE A 270 13.11 -12.04 -15.34
N ASP A 271 13.51 -12.84 -14.36
CA ASP A 271 13.82 -14.26 -14.52
C ASP A 271 12.59 -15.17 -14.36
N TYR A 272 11.45 -14.62 -13.94
CA TYR A 272 10.21 -15.38 -13.68
C TYR A 272 9.20 -15.25 -14.81
N ASP A 273 8.26 -16.21 -14.84
CA ASP A 273 7.18 -16.23 -15.82
C ASP A 273 5.85 -15.76 -15.20
N PHE A 274 5.58 -16.10 -13.95
CA PHE A 274 4.32 -15.78 -13.27
C PHE A 274 4.55 -15.19 -11.88
N PHE A 275 3.60 -14.37 -11.46
CA PHE A 275 3.46 -13.93 -10.09
C PHE A 275 2.23 -14.58 -9.45
N LEU A 276 2.38 -15.14 -8.25
CA LEU A 276 1.28 -15.80 -7.52
C LEU A 276 1.02 -15.11 -6.19
N GLN A 277 -0.23 -14.68 -5.94
CA GLN A 277 -0.63 -14.12 -4.63
C GLN A 277 -2.08 -14.40 -4.32
N LEU A 278 -2.34 -15.42 -3.51
CA LEU A 278 -3.68 -15.84 -3.09
C LEU A 278 -4.05 -15.30 -1.69
N SER A 279 -3.75 -14.02 -1.41
CA SER A 279 -4.02 -13.44 -0.10
C SER A 279 -5.50 -13.48 0.28
N HIS A 280 -5.80 -13.68 1.56
CA HIS A 280 -7.15 -13.55 2.12
C HIS A 280 -7.60 -12.10 2.25
N SER A 281 -6.65 -11.18 2.36
CA SER A 281 -6.92 -9.75 2.47
C SER A 281 -5.72 -8.92 2.00
N ASP A 282 -5.99 -7.97 1.13
CA ASP A 282 -5.02 -6.96 0.70
C ASP A 282 -5.73 -5.69 0.25
N ALA A 283 -5.16 -4.52 0.46
CA ALA A 283 -5.74 -3.27 -0.01
C ALA A 283 -5.40 -3.00 -1.48
N LEU A 284 -4.12 -3.12 -1.82
CA LEU A 284 -3.54 -3.13 -3.16
C LEU A 284 -2.07 -3.56 -3.04
N PRO A 285 -1.70 -4.75 -3.50
CA PRO A 285 -0.36 -5.30 -3.30
C PRO A 285 0.66 -4.69 -4.27
N THR A 286 1.60 -3.92 -3.75
CA THR A 286 2.68 -3.32 -4.56
C THR A 286 3.52 -4.38 -5.28
N SER A 287 3.72 -5.54 -4.69
CA SER A 287 4.48 -6.63 -5.30
C SER A 287 3.83 -7.18 -6.58
N VAL A 288 2.48 -7.21 -6.65
CA VAL A 288 1.78 -7.55 -7.89
C VAL A 288 1.98 -6.45 -8.94
N LEU A 289 1.87 -5.17 -8.54
CA LEU A 289 2.10 -4.04 -9.46
C LEU A 289 3.54 -4.03 -10.00
N GLU A 290 4.51 -4.31 -9.14
CA GLU A 290 5.90 -4.47 -9.51
C GLU A 290 6.08 -5.61 -10.52
N ALA A 291 5.53 -6.79 -10.24
CA ALA A 291 5.59 -7.93 -11.15
C ALA A 291 4.92 -7.65 -12.50
N GLN A 292 3.74 -7.02 -12.50
CA GLN A 292 3.05 -6.59 -13.72
C GLN A 292 3.92 -5.63 -14.56
N SER A 293 4.67 -4.74 -13.92
CA SER A 293 5.56 -3.81 -14.64
C SER A 293 6.72 -4.50 -15.35
N TYR A 294 7.08 -5.70 -14.92
CA TYR A 294 8.07 -6.58 -15.57
C TYR A 294 7.43 -7.56 -16.55
N GLY A 295 6.14 -7.43 -16.84
CA GLY A 295 5.42 -8.28 -17.78
C GLY A 295 5.07 -9.66 -17.22
N LEU A 296 5.03 -9.87 -15.91
CA LEU A 296 4.58 -11.13 -15.33
C LEU A 296 3.05 -11.13 -15.22
N PRO A 297 2.36 -12.01 -15.95
CA PRO A 297 0.96 -12.28 -15.65
C PRO A 297 0.80 -12.73 -14.20
N ALA A 298 -0.21 -12.20 -13.49
CA ALA A 298 -0.40 -12.52 -12.10
C ALA A 298 -1.66 -13.37 -11.86
N ILE A 299 -1.54 -14.36 -10.99
CA ILE A 299 -2.70 -15.10 -10.48
C ILE A 299 -2.94 -14.61 -9.06
N VAL A 300 -4.10 -13.98 -8.86
CA VAL A 300 -4.46 -13.31 -7.60
C VAL A 300 -5.78 -13.80 -7.07
N ALA A 301 -5.96 -13.69 -5.74
CA ALA A 301 -7.23 -14.04 -5.12
C ALA A 301 -8.32 -12.99 -5.38
N ASN A 302 -9.58 -13.45 -5.42
CA ASN A 302 -10.78 -12.60 -5.39
C ASN A 302 -11.01 -12.08 -3.96
N SER A 303 -10.10 -11.23 -3.46
CA SER A 303 -10.19 -10.70 -2.10
C SER A 303 -9.61 -9.29 -2.01
N GLY A 304 -10.28 -8.42 -1.26
CA GLY A 304 -9.84 -7.04 -1.07
C GLY A 304 -9.63 -6.30 -2.39
N GLY A 305 -8.55 -5.55 -2.49
CA GLY A 305 -8.16 -4.82 -3.71
C GLY A 305 -7.27 -5.62 -4.67
N LEU A 306 -7.02 -6.92 -4.43
CA LEU A 306 -6.21 -7.76 -5.33
C LEU A 306 -6.72 -7.78 -6.77
N PRO A 307 -8.03 -7.94 -7.04
CA PRO A 307 -8.55 -7.91 -8.42
C PRO A 307 -8.26 -6.58 -9.14
N GLU A 308 -8.14 -5.46 -8.40
CA GLU A 308 -7.86 -4.14 -8.96
C GLU A 308 -6.38 -3.95 -9.34
N SER A 309 -5.49 -4.85 -8.88
CA SER A 309 -4.07 -4.82 -9.23
C SER A 309 -3.76 -5.37 -10.62
N ILE A 310 -4.72 -6.02 -11.26
CA ILE A 310 -4.61 -6.61 -12.61
C ILE A 310 -5.81 -6.22 -13.48
N VAL A 311 -5.73 -6.51 -14.78
CA VAL A 311 -6.91 -6.54 -15.67
C VAL A 311 -7.32 -8.01 -15.82
N PRO A 312 -8.43 -8.44 -15.18
CA PRO A 312 -8.86 -9.84 -15.19
C PRO A 312 -8.99 -10.38 -16.61
N TYR A 313 -8.49 -11.60 -16.85
CA TYR A 313 -8.46 -12.30 -18.15
C TYR A 313 -7.68 -11.58 -19.28
N LYS A 314 -6.87 -10.55 -18.91
CA LYS A 314 -6.02 -9.83 -19.87
C LYS A 314 -4.57 -9.69 -19.40
N SER A 315 -4.34 -9.40 -18.10
CA SER A 315 -2.99 -9.31 -17.54
C SER A 315 -2.77 -10.30 -16.40
N GLY A 316 -3.77 -11.12 -16.10
CA GLY A 316 -3.74 -12.14 -15.07
C GLY A 316 -5.10 -12.76 -14.84
N TYR A 317 -5.18 -13.66 -13.86
CA TYR A 317 -6.39 -14.33 -13.45
C TYR A 317 -6.76 -14.00 -12.00
N VAL A 318 -8.07 -13.82 -11.78
CA VAL A 318 -8.66 -13.74 -10.44
C VAL A 318 -9.29 -15.09 -10.13
N VAL A 319 -8.94 -15.67 -8.99
CA VAL A 319 -9.48 -16.95 -8.52
C VAL A 319 -9.93 -16.83 -7.06
N GLU A 320 -10.79 -17.72 -6.59
CA GLU A 320 -11.12 -17.75 -5.17
C GLU A 320 -9.88 -18.13 -4.34
N ALA A 321 -9.67 -17.48 -3.19
CA ALA A 321 -8.46 -17.63 -2.38
C ALA A 321 -8.18 -19.09 -1.94
N TYR A 322 -9.22 -19.91 -1.87
CA TYR A 322 -9.15 -21.32 -1.48
C TYR A 322 -9.17 -22.28 -2.69
N ASP A 323 -9.46 -21.79 -3.90
CA ASP A 323 -9.46 -22.63 -5.11
C ASP A 323 -8.06 -22.70 -5.76
N THR A 324 -7.19 -23.41 -5.06
CA THR A 324 -5.81 -23.62 -5.48
C THR A 324 -5.68 -24.49 -6.74
N LYS A 325 -6.73 -25.30 -7.05
CA LYS A 325 -6.81 -26.06 -8.30
C LYS A 325 -7.07 -25.15 -9.49
N GLN A 326 -7.98 -24.18 -9.32
CA GLN A 326 -8.25 -23.18 -10.36
C GLN A 326 -7.01 -22.31 -10.60
N ALA A 327 -6.28 -21.92 -9.53
CA ALA A 327 -5.03 -21.17 -9.66
C ALA A 327 -3.98 -21.95 -10.48
N ALA A 328 -3.81 -23.25 -10.21
CA ALA A 328 -2.91 -24.10 -10.98
C ALA A 328 -3.34 -24.21 -12.45
N LYS A 329 -4.66 -24.41 -12.72
CA LYS A 329 -5.19 -24.44 -14.09
C LYS A 329 -4.98 -23.13 -14.83
N ALA A 330 -5.14 -22.00 -14.17
CA ALA A 330 -4.92 -20.66 -14.75
C ALA A 330 -3.44 -20.45 -15.19
N ILE A 331 -2.49 -20.96 -14.41
CA ILE A 331 -1.07 -20.95 -14.80
C ILE A 331 -0.85 -21.83 -16.04
N LEU A 332 -1.37 -23.06 -16.05
CA LEU A 332 -1.21 -23.98 -17.18
C LEU A 332 -1.92 -23.49 -18.44
N ASP A 333 -3.06 -22.81 -18.32
CA ASP A 333 -3.77 -22.23 -19.45
C ASP A 333 -2.94 -21.17 -20.20
N LEU A 334 -2.16 -20.36 -19.48
CA LEU A 334 -1.21 -19.42 -20.09
C LEU A 334 0.09 -20.10 -20.52
N TRP A 335 0.56 -21.09 -19.76
CA TRP A 335 1.80 -21.79 -20.07
C TRP A 335 1.70 -22.58 -21.39
N ASN A 336 0.55 -23.14 -21.67
CA ASN A 336 0.30 -23.97 -22.86
C ASN A 336 -0.07 -23.15 -24.12
N ASP A 337 -0.20 -21.82 -24.01
CA ASP A 337 -0.51 -20.91 -25.12
C ASP A 337 0.42 -19.71 -25.10
N SER A 338 1.54 -19.81 -25.81
CA SER A 338 2.57 -18.78 -25.86
C SER A 338 2.07 -17.42 -26.37
N LYS A 339 1.14 -17.42 -27.35
CA LYS A 339 0.58 -16.16 -27.87
C LYS A 339 -0.30 -15.47 -26.83
N LYS A 340 -1.13 -16.24 -26.14
CA LYS A 340 -1.96 -15.75 -25.05
C LYS A 340 -1.10 -15.20 -23.91
N TYR A 341 -0.04 -15.91 -23.54
CA TYR A 341 0.91 -15.49 -22.51
C TYR A 341 1.57 -14.15 -22.87
N GLU A 342 2.10 -14.01 -24.11
CA GLU A 342 2.73 -12.79 -24.57
C GLU A 342 1.75 -11.60 -24.53
N ASN A 343 0.50 -11.81 -24.95
CA ASN A 343 -0.54 -10.78 -24.87
C ASN A 343 -0.82 -10.39 -23.40
N PHE A 344 -0.91 -11.37 -22.48
CA PHE A 344 -1.10 -11.10 -21.05
C PHE A 344 0.08 -10.33 -20.47
N SER A 345 1.30 -10.68 -20.86
CA SER A 345 2.51 -9.95 -20.46
C SER A 345 2.48 -8.49 -20.96
N GLN A 346 2.11 -8.25 -22.21
CA GLN A 346 1.96 -6.90 -22.76
C GLN A 346 0.91 -6.08 -21.99
N GLN A 347 -0.24 -6.68 -21.72
CA GLN A 347 -1.32 -6.02 -20.95
C GLN A 347 -0.92 -5.74 -19.50
N ALA A 348 -0.12 -6.61 -18.87
CA ALA A 348 0.42 -6.41 -17.53
C ALA A 348 1.28 -5.14 -17.46
N ILE A 349 2.20 -4.97 -18.43
CA ILE A 349 3.04 -3.78 -18.54
C ILE A 349 2.18 -2.54 -18.77
N ALA A 350 1.28 -2.59 -19.74
CA ALA A 350 0.41 -1.46 -20.09
C ALA A 350 -0.44 -1.02 -18.89
N HIS A 351 -1.04 -1.96 -18.15
CA HIS A 351 -1.86 -1.68 -16.98
C HIS A 351 -1.06 -0.97 -15.87
N SER A 352 0.12 -1.49 -15.55
CA SER A 352 0.97 -0.91 -14.50
C SER A 352 1.45 0.50 -14.87
N GLN A 353 1.87 0.71 -16.12
CA GLN A 353 2.35 2.01 -16.61
C GLN A 353 1.24 3.05 -16.72
N THR A 354 0.02 2.65 -17.04
CA THR A 354 -1.10 3.59 -17.18
C THR A 354 -1.65 4.01 -15.82
N ASN A 355 -1.72 3.10 -14.83
CA ASN A 355 -2.52 3.34 -13.64
C ASN A 355 -1.71 3.58 -12.36
N PHE A 356 -0.47 3.05 -12.26
CA PHE A 356 0.27 2.99 -11.00
C PHE A 356 1.64 3.67 -11.05
N THR A 357 1.74 4.75 -11.80
CA THR A 357 2.98 5.57 -11.88
C THR A 357 3.04 6.59 -10.75
N ILE A 358 4.26 7.03 -10.41
CA ILE A 358 4.50 8.13 -9.46
C ILE A 358 3.73 9.39 -9.90
N SER A 359 3.75 9.71 -11.19
CA SER A 359 3.05 10.90 -11.73
C SER A 359 1.54 10.82 -11.50
N ASN A 360 0.92 9.64 -11.68
CA ASN A 360 -0.51 9.45 -11.44
C ASN A 360 -0.87 9.61 -9.97
N GLU A 361 -0.07 9.04 -9.06
CA GLU A 361 -0.29 9.19 -7.62
C GLU A 361 -0.13 10.66 -7.19
N VAL A 362 0.94 11.32 -7.61
CA VAL A 362 1.20 12.74 -7.34
C VAL A 362 0.09 13.64 -7.87
N ASN A 363 -0.34 13.45 -9.13
CA ASN A 363 -1.42 14.25 -9.72
C ASN A 363 -2.74 14.11 -8.95
N ARG A 364 -3.10 12.89 -8.54
CA ARG A 364 -4.31 12.65 -7.73
C ARG A 364 -4.21 13.30 -6.34
N LEU A 365 -3.02 13.25 -5.70
CA LEU A 365 -2.78 13.93 -4.44
C LEU A 365 -2.89 15.45 -4.57
N LEU A 366 -2.33 16.04 -5.64
CA LEU A 366 -2.45 17.46 -5.92
C LEU A 366 -3.89 17.90 -6.14
N MET A 367 -4.66 17.12 -6.94
CA MET A 367 -6.10 17.40 -7.15
C MET A 367 -6.86 17.40 -5.83
N LEU A 368 -6.58 16.43 -4.94
CA LEU A 368 -7.19 16.38 -3.62
C LEU A 368 -6.79 17.58 -2.75
N TYR A 369 -5.49 17.94 -2.71
CA TYR A 369 -5.05 19.08 -1.89
C TYR A 369 -5.64 20.40 -2.38
N ARG A 370 -5.75 20.61 -3.70
CA ARG A 370 -6.42 21.78 -4.28
C ARG A 370 -7.88 21.86 -3.83
N SER A 371 -8.65 20.79 -4.01
CA SER A 371 -10.06 20.75 -3.64
C SER A 371 -10.34 20.93 -2.15
N LEU A 372 -9.37 20.64 -1.30
CA LEU A 372 -9.47 20.86 0.14
C LEU A 372 -9.06 22.27 0.55
N SER A 373 -8.30 22.99 -0.27
CA SER A 373 -7.75 24.33 0.03
C SER A 373 -8.59 25.49 -0.55
N GLU A 374 -9.55 25.16 -1.39
CA GLU A 374 -10.61 26.05 -1.87
C GLU A 374 -11.71 26.19 -0.79
#